data_71a96a9c0f520de8ab0c7c7228d37204
#
_entry.id   71a96a9c0f520de8ab0c7c7228d37204
#
_cell.length_a   1.000
_cell.length_b   1.000
_cell.length_c   1.000
_cell.angle_alpha   90.00
_cell.angle_beta   90.00
_cell.angle_gamma   90.00
#
_symmetry.space_group_name_H-M   'P 1'
#
loop_
_entity.id
_entity.type
_entity.pdbx_description
1 polymer ?
#
loop_
_entity_poly.entity_id
_entity_poly.type
_entity_poly.pdbx_seq_one_letter_code
_entity_poly.pdbx_strand_id
1 'polypeptide(L)'
;MEEDPRILYVQTHGLDEVSKAATPFYLATAAAAMDMEVSIYFTMHGPQLLRKDSRELTVKEGGAPLKSFIDLAIESGVELLVCQPSLDLNDLQMEDLIDEVQMIGGAAFNDMAAEADAVISF
;
A
#
# COMPACT_ATOMS: atom_id res chain seq x y z
N MET A 1 6.21 0.54 -29.42
CA MET A 1 5.90 -0.41 -28.35
C MET A 1 5.21 0.34 -27.21
N GLU A 2 4.04 -0.12 -26.84
CA GLU A 2 3.29 0.55 -25.79
C GLU A 2 3.86 0.18 -24.43
N GLU A 3 3.95 1.18 -23.56
CA GLU A 3 4.32 0.94 -22.18
C GLU A 3 3.13 0.34 -21.43
N ASP A 4 3.41 -0.47 -20.41
CA ASP A 4 2.37 -1.00 -19.55
C ASP A 4 1.68 0.16 -18.81
N PRO A 5 0.36 0.08 -18.62
CA PRO A 5 -0.35 1.10 -17.83
C PRO A 5 0.19 1.16 -16.41
N ARG A 6 0.18 2.36 -15.83
CA ARG A 6 0.62 2.61 -14.46
C ARG A 6 -0.58 3.02 -13.62
N ILE A 7 -0.74 2.35 -12.48
CA ILE A 7 -1.80 2.69 -11.54
C ILE A 7 -1.21 2.92 -10.15
N LEU A 8 -1.65 3.99 -9.50
CA LEU A 8 -1.22 4.35 -8.15
C LEU A 8 -2.43 4.34 -7.23
N TYR A 9 -2.37 3.50 -6.21
CA TYR A 9 -3.35 3.50 -5.13
C TYR A 9 -2.81 4.31 -3.97
N VAL A 10 -3.67 5.10 -3.34
CA VAL A 10 -3.33 5.90 -2.16
C VAL A 10 -4.17 5.43 -0.99
N GLN A 11 -3.54 4.85 0.02
CA GLN A 11 -4.20 4.34 1.21
C GLN A 11 -4.03 5.32 2.35
N THR A 12 -5.12 5.95 2.78
CA THR A 12 -5.10 6.95 3.85
C THR A 12 -5.60 6.40 5.19
N HIS A 13 -6.24 5.24 5.17
CA HIS A 13 -6.81 4.60 6.37
C HIS A 13 -5.95 3.44 6.82
N GLY A 14 -5.88 3.27 8.14
CA GLY A 14 -5.21 2.16 8.78
C GLY A 14 -6.17 1.47 9.74
N LEU A 15 -5.79 1.42 11.03
CA LEU A 15 -6.61 0.78 12.06
C LEU A 15 -7.84 1.60 12.42
N ASP A 16 -7.90 2.87 12.00
CA ASP A 16 -9.06 3.73 12.17
C ASP A 16 -10.26 3.28 11.34
N GLU A 17 -10.02 2.59 10.22
CA GLU A 17 -11.08 2.11 9.33
C GLU A 17 -10.69 0.76 8.74
N VAL A 18 -10.81 -0.28 9.56
CA VAL A 18 -10.33 -1.63 9.23
C VAL A 18 -11.02 -2.21 7.99
N SER A 19 -12.26 -1.78 7.72
CA SER A 19 -12.99 -2.26 6.53
C SER A 19 -12.31 -1.87 5.22
N LYS A 20 -11.39 -0.90 5.23
CA LYS A 20 -10.64 -0.46 4.05
C LYS A 20 -9.23 -1.05 4.00
N ALA A 21 -8.88 -1.96 4.90
CA ALA A 21 -7.50 -2.44 5.03
C ALA A 21 -7.07 -3.37 3.89
N ALA A 22 -7.90 -4.29 3.47
CA ALA A 22 -7.53 -5.31 2.49
C ALA A 22 -7.76 -4.89 1.04
N THR A 23 -8.71 -4.01 0.79
CA THR A 23 -9.13 -3.64 -0.57
C THR A 23 -7.99 -3.11 -1.45
N PRO A 24 -7.11 -2.18 -1.00
CA PRO A 24 -6.04 -1.71 -1.87
C PRO A 24 -5.08 -2.82 -2.27
N PHE A 25 -4.77 -3.76 -1.38
CA PHE A 25 -3.91 -4.90 -1.71
C PHE A 25 -4.57 -5.83 -2.73
N TYR A 26 -5.86 -6.10 -2.55
CA TYR A 26 -6.63 -6.93 -3.48
C TYR A 26 -6.66 -6.32 -4.89
N LEU A 27 -6.99 -5.04 -4.98
CA LEU A 27 -7.06 -4.35 -6.29
C LEU A 27 -5.68 -4.23 -6.92
N ALA A 28 -4.65 -3.95 -6.13
CA ALA A 28 -3.27 -3.85 -6.63
C ALA A 28 -2.79 -5.19 -7.18
N THR A 29 -3.09 -6.29 -6.49
CA THR A 29 -2.75 -7.64 -6.96
C THR A 29 -3.44 -7.94 -8.30
N ALA A 30 -4.71 -7.59 -8.42
CA ALA A 30 -5.46 -7.78 -9.66
C ALA A 30 -4.88 -6.94 -10.80
N ALA A 31 -4.51 -5.69 -10.52
CA ALA A 31 -3.90 -4.81 -11.52
C ALA A 31 -2.55 -5.37 -12.00
N ALA A 32 -1.73 -5.88 -11.09
CA ALA A 32 -0.46 -6.52 -11.44
C ALA A 32 -0.68 -7.73 -12.34
N ALA A 33 -1.72 -8.52 -12.06
CA ALA A 33 -2.08 -9.67 -12.91
C ALA A 33 -2.55 -9.24 -14.31
N MET A 34 -2.94 -7.98 -14.46
CA MET A 34 -3.31 -7.39 -15.76
C MET A 34 -2.12 -6.73 -16.46
N ASP A 35 -0.90 -7.02 -16.01
CA ASP A 35 0.33 -6.47 -16.55
C ASP A 35 0.47 -4.95 -16.38
N MET A 36 -0.15 -4.39 -15.34
CA MET A 36 0.03 -2.98 -14.97
C MET A 36 1.23 -2.82 -14.04
N GLU A 37 1.87 -1.66 -14.10
CA GLU A 37 2.85 -1.25 -13.09
C GLU A 37 2.07 -0.65 -11.92
N VAL A 38 2.22 -1.23 -10.73
CA VAL A 38 1.35 -0.92 -9.59
C VAL A 38 2.17 -0.50 -8.38
N SER A 39 1.75 0.60 -7.77
CA SER A 39 2.30 1.06 -6.49
C SER A 39 1.16 1.41 -5.55
N ILE A 40 1.36 1.18 -4.26
CA ILE A 40 0.46 1.66 -3.21
C ILE A 40 1.25 2.61 -2.32
N TYR A 41 0.74 3.83 -2.18
CA TYR A 41 1.33 4.84 -1.30
C TYR A 41 0.50 4.93 -0.04
N PHE A 42 1.14 4.63 1.10
CA PHE A 42 0.49 4.64 2.41
C PHE A 42 0.82 5.95 3.11
N THR A 43 -0.19 6.76 3.33
CA THR A 43 -0.08 8.06 3.99
C THR A 43 -1.12 8.19 5.09
N MET A 44 -1.06 9.26 5.86
CA MET A 44 -1.94 9.47 7.02
C MET A 44 -1.90 8.25 7.94
N HIS A 45 -2.98 7.49 8.14
CA HIS A 45 -2.99 6.31 9.00
C HIS A 45 -2.63 5.02 8.24
N GLY A 46 -2.46 5.10 6.93
CA GLY A 46 -2.16 3.93 6.09
C GLY A 46 -0.96 3.10 6.53
N PRO A 47 0.16 3.72 6.97
CA PRO A 47 1.33 2.95 7.39
C PRO A 47 1.07 1.97 8.53
N GLN A 48 0.02 2.18 9.34
CA GLN A 48 -0.33 1.24 10.40
C GLN A 48 -0.57 -0.18 9.87
N LEU A 49 -1.01 -0.31 8.61
CA LEU A 49 -1.28 -1.61 7.99
C LEU A 49 0.00 -2.37 7.64
N LEU A 50 1.13 -1.66 7.56
CA LEU A 50 2.41 -2.25 7.15
C LEU A 50 3.28 -2.63 8.35
N ARG A 51 2.80 -2.44 9.57
CA ARG A 51 3.52 -2.82 10.79
C ARG A 51 3.69 -4.34 10.83
N LYS A 52 4.84 -4.78 11.30
CA LYS A 52 5.12 -6.22 11.49
C LYS A 52 4.07 -6.87 12.38
N ASP A 53 3.57 -6.17 13.39
CA ASP A 53 2.57 -6.71 14.32
C ASP A 53 1.12 -6.58 13.83
N SER A 54 0.88 -5.97 12.66
CA SER A 54 -0.45 -5.90 12.07
C SER A 54 -0.76 -7.07 11.12
N ARG A 55 0.20 -7.96 10.88
CA ARG A 55 0.08 -9.01 9.87
C ARG A 55 -1.06 -9.99 10.13
N GLU A 56 -1.36 -10.25 11.39
CA GLU A 56 -2.43 -11.20 11.77
C GLU A 56 -3.82 -10.55 11.85
N LEU A 57 -3.91 -9.24 11.61
CA LEU A 57 -5.19 -8.53 11.61
C LEU A 57 -6.12 -9.12 10.56
N THR A 58 -7.40 -9.29 10.91
CA THR A 58 -8.43 -9.68 9.95
C THR A 58 -9.44 -8.54 9.82
N VAL A 59 -9.93 -8.31 8.60
CA VAL A 59 -10.95 -7.29 8.33
C VAL A 59 -12.30 -7.76 8.86
N LYS A 60 -12.51 -9.05 8.82
CA LYS A 60 -13.74 -9.69 9.28
C LYS A 60 -13.37 -10.87 10.18
N GLU A 61 -14.09 -11.06 11.27
CA GLU A 61 -13.89 -12.20 12.14
C GLU A 61 -13.96 -13.49 11.35
N GLY A 62 -12.95 -14.35 11.49
CA GLY A 62 -12.84 -15.59 10.76
C GLY A 62 -12.35 -15.46 9.33
N GLY A 63 -12.05 -14.23 8.89
CA GLY A 63 -11.52 -13.97 7.54
C GLY A 63 -10.03 -14.24 7.46
N ALA A 64 -9.49 -14.11 6.24
CA ALA A 64 -8.05 -14.25 6.00
C ALA A 64 -7.28 -13.11 6.68
N PRO A 65 -6.09 -13.39 7.23
CA PRO A 65 -5.27 -12.34 7.85
C PRO A 65 -4.73 -11.38 6.80
N LEU A 66 -4.47 -10.13 7.23
CA LEU A 66 -3.97 -9.07 6.35
C LEU A 66 -2.68 -9.49 5.62
N LYS A 67 -1.81 -10.24 6.29
CA LYS A 67 -0.55 -10.73 5.68
C LYS A 67 -0.78 -11.49 4.38
N SER A 68 -1.89 -12.21 4.24
CA SER A 68 -2.20 -12.96 3.02
C SER A 68 -2.35 -12.02 1.82
N PHE A 69 -3.03 -10.89 2.02
CA PHE A 69 -3.22 -9.90 0.98
C PHE A 69 -1.93 -9.16 0.65
N ILE A 70 -1.16 -8.83 1.69
CA ILE A 70 0.12 -8.12 1.54
C ILE A 70 1.14 -9.00 0.80
N ASP A 71 1.30 -10.26 1.23
CA ASP A 71 2.28 -11.17 0.64
C ASP A 71 1.95 -11.44 -0.82
N LEU A 72 0.68 -11.60 -1.16
CA LEU A 72 0.27 -11.81 -2.55
C LEU A 72 0.56 -10.57 -3.41
N ALA A 73 0.34 -9.37 -2.89
CA ALA A 73 0.67 -8.13 -3.58
C ALA A 73 2.17 -8.03 -3.83
N ILE A 74 2.99 -8.32 -2.81
CA ILE A 74 4.45 -8.30 -2.92
C ILE A 74 4.93 -9.31 -3.97
N GLU A 75 4.42 -10.54 -3.92
CA GLU A 75 4.76 -11.59 -4.88
C GLU A 75 4.38 -11.20 -6.30
N SER A 76 3.34 -10.39 -6.46
CA SER A 76 2.88 -9.91 -7.77
C SER A 76 3.66 -8.72 -8.29
N GLY A 77 4.61 -8.18 -7.52
CA GLY A 77 5.46 -7.06 -7.93
C GLY A 77 4.91 -5.69 -7.57
N VAL A 78 3.93 -5.60 -6.69
CA VAL A 78 3.38 -4.32 -6.24
C VAL A 78 4.40 -3.63 -5.33
N GLU A 79 4.67 -2.34 -5.59
CA GLU A 79 5.53 -1.53 -4.72
C GLU A 79 4.73 -0.98 -3.54
N LEU A 80 5.29 -1.07 -2.34
CA LEU A 80 4.69 -0.53 -1.11
C LEU A 80 5.52 0.65 -0.65
N LEU A 81 4.90 1.84 -0.60
CA LEU A 81 5.59 3.11 -0.37
C LEU A 81 4.99 3.85 0.82
N VAL A 82 5.84 4.56 1.57
CA VAL A 82 5.43 5.41 2.71
C VAL A 82 6.12 6.75 2.65
N CYS A 83 5.62 7.72 3.40
CA CYS A 83 6.26 9.03 3.56
C CYS A 83 6.63 9.27 5.02
N GLN A 84 7.69 10.07 5.25
CA GLN A 84 8.16 10.37 6.61
C GLN A 84 7.09 11.05 7.47
N PRO A 85 6.34 12.06 6.99
CA PRO A 85 5.29 12.69 7.81
C PRO A 85 4.25 11.71 8.33
N SER A 86 3.88 10.69 7.55
CA SER A 86 2.90 9.70 8.01
C SER A 86 3.48 8.76 9.07
N LEU A 87 4.77 8.48 9.00
CA LEU A 87 5.43 7.70 10.06
C LEU A 87 5.44 8.51 11.36
N ASP A 88 5.80 9.79 11.28
CA ASP A 88 5.81 10.68 12.44
C ASP A 88 4.42 10.79 13.07
N LEU A 89 3.39 10.93 12.24
CA LEU A 89 2.00 11.01 12.70
C LEU A 89 1.60 9.77 13.51
N ASN A 90 2.09 8.60 13.13
CA ASN A 90 1.71 7.34 13.74
C ASN A 90 2.73 6.83 14.76
N ASP A 91 3.74 7.63 15.11
CA ASP A 91 4.82 7.26 16.02
C ASP A 91 5.52 5.96 15.57
N LEU A 92 5.76 5.85 14.27
CA LEU A 92 6.39 4.68 13.65
C LEU A 92 7.79 5.00 13.15
N GLN A 93 8.67 3.98 13.22
CA GLN A 93 9.98 3.98 12.59
C GLN A 93 9.96 2.95 11.45
N MET A 94 10.86 3.08 10.48
CA MET A 94 10.93 2.11 9.38
C MET A 94 11.13 0.67 9.87
N GLU A 95 11.88 0.48 10.95
CA GLU A 95 12.09 -0.85 11.53
C GLU A 95 10.83 -1.48 12.13
N ASP A 96 9.76 -0.70 12.35
CA ASP A 96 8.47 -1.23 12.81
C ASP A 96 7.67 -1.83 11.66
N LEU A 97 8.06 -1.51 10.42
CA LEU A 97 7.36 -1.92 9.20
C LEU A 97 8.01 -3.16 8.59
N ILE A 98 7.24 -3.87 7.77
CA ILE A 98 7.78 -5.01 7.02
C ILE A 98 8.91 -4.53 6.09
N ASP A 99 9.83 -5.44 5.76
CA ASP A 99 11.08 -5.08 5.07
C ASP A 99 10.89 -4.57 3.65
N GLU A 100 9.80 -4.95 2.99
CA GLU A 100 9.55 -4.61 1.58
C GLU A 100 9.11 -3.17 1.36
N VAL A 101 8.84 -2.43 2.43
CA VAL A 101 8.36 -1.05 2.34
C VAL A 101 9.51 -0.09 2.03
N GLN A 102 9.29 0.83 1.10
CA GLN A 102 10.25 1.88 0.75
C GLN A 102 9.69 3.25 1.13
N MET A 103 10.57 4.14 1.58
CA MET A 103 10.19 5.52 1.87
C MET A 103 10.47 6.38 0.65
N ILE A 104 9.51 7.24 0.28
CA ILE A 104 9.69 8.23 -0.79
C ILE A 104 9.32 9.61 -0.29
N GLY A 105 9.89 10.63 -0.91
CA GLY A 105 9.55 12.02 -0.61
C GLY A 105 8.34 12.51 -1.39
N GLY A 106 7.84 13.70 -1.03
CA GLY A 106 6.67 14.29 -1.67
C GLY A 106 6.87 14.56 -3.15
N ALA A 107 8.07 14.99 -3.56
CA ALA A 107 8.36 15.24 -4.98
C ALA A 107 8.27 13.95 -5.80
N ALA A 108 8.82 12.85 -5.28
CA ALA A 108 8.75 11.55 -5.94
C ALA A 108 7.30 11.07 -6.05
N PHE A 109 6.50 11.26 -5.00
CA PHE A 109 5.08 10.93 -5.05
C PHE A 109 4.37 11.71 -6.15
N ASN A 110 4.61 13.02 -6.23
CA ASN A 110 3.98 13.87 -7.24
C ASN A 110 4.35 13.43 -8.66
N ASP A 111 5.62 13.06 -8.88
CA ASP A 111 6.06 12.54 -10.18
C ASP A 111 5.33 11.25 -10.54
N MET A 112 5.21 10.34 -9.59
CA MET A 112 4.49 9.08 -9.80
C MET A 112 3.02 9.31 -10.11
N ALA A 113 2.37 10.23 -9.38
CA ALA A 113 0.97 10.54 -9.59
C ALA A 113 0.75 11.20 -10.96
N ALA A 114 1.65 12.09 -11.37
CA ALA A 114 1.57 12.78 -12.66
C ALA A 114 1.75 11.81 -13.84
N GLU A 115 2.56 10.77 -13.67
CA GLU A 115 2.84 9.77 -14.70
C GLU A 115 1.84 8.61 -14.70
N ALA A 116 1.06 8.46 -13.64
CA ALA A 116 0.11 7.35 -13.55
C ALA A 116 -1.06 7.55 -14.52
N ASP A 117 -1.51 6.46 -15.12
CA ASP A 117 -2.71 6.45 -15.95
C ASP A 117 -3.97 6.56 -15.11
N ALA A 118 -3.90 6.07 -13.86
CA ALA A 118 -5.00 6.20 -12.89
C ALA A 118 -4.44 6.33 -11.48
N VAL A 119 -5.11 7.14 -10.65
CA VAL A 119 -4.82 7.28 -9.22
C VAL A 119 -6.12 7.05 -8.47
N ILE A 120 -6.14 6.09 -7.56
CA ILE A 120 -7.32 5.73 -6.79
C ILE A 120 -7.00 5.82 -5.30
N SER A 121 -7.81 6.55 -4.55
CA SER A 121 -7.62 6.76 -3.11
C SER A 121 -8.64 6.02 -2.27
N PHE A 122 -8.17 5.55 -1.13
CA PHE A 122 -9.01 4.93 -0.11
C PHE A 122 -8.85 5.61 1.24
#